data_59bebc3d9803c8397c9e65b83fdd0653
#
_entry.id   59bebc3d9803c8397c9e65b83fdd0653
#
_cell.length_a   1.000
_cell.length_b   1.000
_cell.length_c   1.000
_cell.angle_alpha   90.00
_cell.angle_beta   90.00
_cell.angle_gamma   90.00
#
_symmetry.space_group_name_H-M   'P 1'
#
loop_
_entity.id
_entity.type
_entity.pdbx_description
1 polymer ?
#
loop_
_entity_poly.entity_id
_entity_poly.type
_entity_poly.pdbx_seq_one_letter_code
_entity_poly.pdbx_strand_id
1 'polypeptide(L)'
;MRYRLAVHLTAADVGQRVVIRWRPPQADGGTAMADVLGTLEKADDEVFAVRRTRDGQLVVIPRTLALAGKVVPPAPPRRPQT
;
A
#
# COMPACT_ATOMS: atom_id res chain seq x y z
N MET A 1 -10.93 -15.16 -19.41
CA MET A 1 -9.67 -15.05 -18.65
C MET A 1 -9.90 -14.37 -17.33
N ARG A 2 -9.35 -14.92 -16.29
CA ARG A 2 -9.48 -14.34 -14.97
C ARG A 2 -8.21 -13.63 -14.58
N TYR A 3 -8.36 -12.39 -14.17
CA TYR A 3 -7.29 -11.72 -13.49
C TYR A 3 -7.35 -12.09 -12.03
N ARG A 4 -6.23 -12.55 -11.51
CA ARG A 4 -6.06 -12.61 -10.08
C ARG A 4 -5.35 -11.34 -9.66
N LEU A 5 -6.13 -10.45 -9.09
CA LEU A 5 -5.53 -9.33 -8.39
C LEU A 5 -5.13 -9.86 -7.03
N ALA A 6 -3.85 -10.07 -6.85
CA ALA A 6 -3.35 -10.66 -5.63
C ALA A 6 -2.52 -9.64 -4.88
N VAL A 7 -2.80 -9.50 -3.60
CA VAL A 7 -1.94 -8.73 -2.70
C VAL A 7 -0.93 -9.71 -2.12
N HIS A 8 0.33 -9.55 -2.50
CA HIS A 8 1.41 -10.44 -2.07
C HIS A 8 2.11 -9.90 -0.83
N LEU A 9 1.31 -9.45 0.15
CA LEU A 9 1.85 -8.90 1.38
C LEU A 9 1.32 -9.70 2.56
N THR A 10 2.21 -9.98 3.49
CA THR A 10 1.87 -10.71 4.72
C THR A 10 2.46 -9.98 5.91
N ALA A 11 2.18 -10.47 7.11
CA ALA A 11 2.77 -9.93 8.33
C ALA A 11 4.31 -9.99 8.31
N ALA A 12 4.89 -10.91 7.55
CA ALA A 12 6.34 -11.00 7.40
C ALA A 12 6.94 -9.79 6.68
N ASP A 13 6.12 -9.03 5.96
CA ASP A 13 6.58 -7.86 5.21
C ASP A 13 6.48 -6.56 6.01
N VAL A 14 6.04 -6.61 7.25
CA VAL A 14 6.00 -5.43 8.11
C VAL A 14 7.40 -4.86 8.27
N GLY A 15 7.51 -3.54 8.09
CA GLY A 15 8.79 -2.84 8.05
C GLY A 15 9.34 -2.62 6.65
N GLN A 16 8.79 -3.28 5.65
CA GLN A 16 9.24 -3.15 4.27
C GLN A 16 8.52 -1.98 3.59
N ARG A 17 9.20 -1.43 2.58
CA ARG A 17 8.58 -0.44 1.70
C ARG A 17 7.66 -1.17 0.74
N VAL A 18 6.40 -0.72 0.67
CA VAL A 18 5.37 -1.39 -0.14
C VAL A 18 4.62 -0.38 -0.97
N VAL A 19 3.99 -0.84 -2.04
CA VAL A 19 2.96 -0.11 -2.75
C VAL A 19 1.70 -0.96 -2.74
N ILE A 20 0.57 -0.33 -2.44
CA ILE A 20 -0.74 -0.99 -2.47
C ILE A 20 -1.68 -0.19 -3.34
N ARG A 21 -2.28 -0.83 -4.33
CA ARG A 21 -3.38 -0.27 -5.11
C ARG A 21 -4.67 -0.74 -4.50
N TRP A 22 -5.56 0.20 -4.25
CA TRP A 22 -6.82 -0.11 -3.59
C TRP A 22 -7.92 0.82 -4.05
N ARG A 23 -9.13 0.48 -3.68
CA ARG A 23 -10.31 1.27 -4.03
C ARG A 23 -10.86 1.91 -2.78
N PRO A 24 -10.40 3.14 -2.45
CA PRO A 24 -10.90 3.80 -1.24
C PRO A 24 -12.38 4.12 -1.37
N PRO A 25 -13.12 4.13 -0.25
CA PRO A 25 -14.52 4.55 -0.28
C PRO A 25 -14.64 5.98 -0.79
N GLN A 26 -15.62 6.21 -1.65
CA GLN A 26 -15.90 7.51 -2.22
C GLN A 26 -17.26 8.00 -1.69
N ALA A 27 -17.33 9.26 -1.31
CA ALA A 27 -18.57 9.85 -0.79
C ALA A 27 -19.70 9.80 -1.81
N ASP A 28 -19.36 9.82 -3.09
CA ASP A 28 -20.34 9.80 -4.20
C ASP A 28 -20.54 8.40 -4.78
N GLY A 29 -19.99 7.37 -4.15
CA GLY A 29 -20.07 6.03 -4.68
C GLY A 29 -19.13 5.75 -5.85
N GLY A 30 -18.17 6.62 -6.11
CA GLY A 30 -17.24 6.46 -7.22
C GLY A 30 -16.34 5.23 -7.07
N THR A 31 -15.68 4.86 -8.15
CA THR A 31 -14.83 3.67 -8.24
C THR A 31 -13.37 4.02 -8.48
N ALA A 32 -12.95 5.22 -8.12
CA ALA A 32 -11.56 5.63 -8.30
C ALA A 32 -10.61 4.71 -7.53
N MET A 33 -9.48 4.41 -8.15
CA MET A 33 -8.41 3.65 -7.51
C MET A 33 -7.31 4.60 -7.05
N ALA A 34 -6.59 4.19 -6.02
CA ALA A 34 -5.47 4.95 -5.50
C ALA A 34 -4.31 4.01 -5.22
N ASP A 35 -3.11 4.55 -5.34
CA ASP A 35 -1.90 3.85 -4.94
C ASP A 35 -1.34 4.52 -3.70
N VAL A 36 -0.95 3.72 -2.71
CA VAL A 36 -0.25 4.21 -1.54
C VAL A 36 1.13 3.58 -1.49
N LEU A 37 2.13 4.42 -1.30
CA LEU A 37 3.52 4.01 -1.18
C LEU A 37 4.02 4.39 0.21
N GLY A 38 4.60 3.43 0.90
CA GLY A 38 5.12 3.70 2.23
C GLY A 38 5.62 2.45 2.91
N THR A 39 5.76 2.54 4.23
CA THR A 39 6.22 1.44 5.07
C THR A 39 5.03 0.67 5.62
N LEU A 40 5.02 -0.63 5.40
CA LEU A 40 3.97 -1.47 5.94
C LEU A 40 4.14 -1.59 7.45
N GLU A 41 3.14 -1.17 8.21
CA GLU A 41 3.18 -1.23 9.67
C GLU A 41 2.31 -2.35 10.23
N LYS A 42 1.32 -2.80 9.48
CA LYS A 42 0.45 -3.88 9.90
C LYS A 42 -0.10 -4.60 8.68
N ALA A 43 -0.20 -5.90 8.79
CA ALA A 43 -0.85 -6.73 7.78
C ALA A 43 -1.48 -7.92 8.50
N ASP A 44 -2.80 -7.92 8.58
CA ASP A 44 -3.55 -9.01 9.19
C ASP A 44 -4.70 -9.43 8.27
N ASP A 45 -5.63 -10.22 8.79
CA ASP A 45 -6.72 -10.73 7.98
C ASP A 45 -7.72 -9.66 7.58
N GLU A 46 -7.70 -8.52 8.21
CA GLU A 46 -8.71 -7.48 8.01
C GLU A 46 -8.16 -6.26 7.29
N VAL A 47 -6.94 -5.83 7.62
CA VAL A 47 -6.42 -4.56 7.13
C VAL A 47 -4.93 -4.64 6.82
N PHE A 48 -4.50 -3.72 5.95
CA PHE A 48 -3.11 -3.30 5.83
C PHE A 48 -2.99 -1.88 6.36
N ALA A 49 -1.96 -1.60 7.14
CA ALA A 49 -1.67 -0.23 7.58
C ALA A 49 -0.33 0.19 7.01
N VAL A 50 -0.33 1.25 6.25
CA VAL A 50 0.86 1.75 5.56
C VAL A 50 1.12 3.18 6.00
N ARG A 51 2.34 3.42 6.48
CA ARG A 51 2.82 4.78 6.78
C ARG A 51 3.26 5.42 5.48
N ARG A 52 2.45 6.32 4.97
CA ARG A 52 2.68 6.91 3.65
C ARG A 52 3.93 7.76 3.64
N THR A 53 4.80 7.52 2.66
CA THR A 53 6.10 8.17 2.59
C THR A 53 5.98 9.68 2.41
N ARG A 54 5.05 10.12 1.59
CA ARG A 54 5.00 11.52 1.17
C ARG A 54 4.62 12.48 2.29
N ASP A 55 3.85 12.05 3.29
CA ASP A 55 3.34 12.94 4.34
C ASP A 55 3.33 12.32 5.73
N GLY A 56 3.77 11.06 5.86
CA GLY A 56 3.79 10.38 7.15
C GLY A 56 2.43 9.98 7.70
N GLN A 57 1.38 10.10 6.92
CA GLN A 57 0.05 9.70 7.34
C GLN A 57 -0.08 8.18 7.36
N LEU A 58 -0.76 7.66 8.36
CA LEU A 58 -1.08 6.23 8.39
C LEU A 58 -2.34 5.99 7.59
N VAL A 59 -2.23 5.16 6.55
CA VAL A 59 -3.37 4.78 5.70
C VAL A 59 -3.76 3.36 6.07
N VAL A 60 -4.99 3.18 6.52
CA VAL A 60 -5.52 1.86 6.86
C VAL A 60 -6.40 1.39 5.71
N ILE A 61 -6.03 0.27 5.11
CA ILE A 61 -6.66 -0.24 3.91
C ILE A 61 -7.37 -1.54 4.27
N PRO A 62 -8.70 -1.57 4.23
CA PRO A 62 -9.41 -2.84 4.39
C PRO A 62 -8.97 -3.83 3.32
N ARG A 63 -8.70 -5.06 3.73
CA ARG A 63 -8.22 -6.09 2.81
C ARG A 63 -9.17 -6.28 1.64
N THR A 64 -10.47 -6.17 1.90
CA THR A 64 -11.49 -6.34 0.88
C THR A 64 -11.42 -5.27 -0.21
N LEU A 65 -10.81 -4.14 0.07
CA LEU A 65 -10.66 -3.04 -0.89
C LEU A 65 -9.29 -3.00 -1.55
N ALA A 66 -8.36 -3.82 -1.10
CA ALA A 66 -7.03 -3.90 -1.69
C ALA A 66 -7.09 -4.70 -2.98
N LEU A 67 -6.53 -4.16 -4.05
CA LEU A 67 -6.55 -4.78 -5.37
C LEU A 67 -5.23 -5.46 -5.69
N ALA A 68 -4.12 -4.82 -5.35
CA ALA A 68 -2.79 -5.37 -5.59
C ALA A 68 -1.82 -4.74 -4.60
N GLY A 69 -0.76 -5.46 -4.27
CA GLY A 69 0.26 -4.93 -3.37
C GLY A 69 1.52 -5.75 -3.47
N LYS A 70 2.65 -5.07 -3.31
CA LYS A 70 3.94 -5.73 -3.36
C LYS A 70 4.97 -4.95 -2.58
N VAL A 71 6.01 -5.64 -2.16
CA VAL A 71 7.21 -5.00 -1.63
C VAL A 71 7.97 -4.36 -2.78
N VAL A 72 8.43 -3.14 -2.57
CA VAL A 72 9.21 -2.41 -3.57
C VAL A 72 10.58 -2.10 -2.98
N PRO A 73 11.61 -1.92 -3.82
CA PRO A 73 12.93 -1.58 -3.32
C PRO A 73 12.90 -0.28 -2.53
N PRO A 74 13.79 -0.13 -1.52
CA PRO A 74 13.94 1.14 -0.85
C PRO A 74 14.28 2.23 -1.84
N ALA A 75 13.89 3.47 -1.52
CA ALA A 75 14.26 4.59 -2.35
C ALA A 75 15.79 4.67 -2.44
N PRO A 76 16.36 4.98 -3.63
CA PRO A 76 17.81 5.12 -3.72
C PRO A 76 18.26 6.28 -2.83
N PRO A 77 19.47 6.16 -2.23
CA PRO A 77 19.99 7.25 -1.42
C PRO A 77 20.10 8.50 -2.24
N ARG A 78 19.75 9.62 -1.62
CA ARG A 78 19.87 10.92 -2.28
C ARG A 78 21.34 11.25 -2.42
N ARG A 79 21.77 11.51 -3.65
CA ARG A 79 23.15 11.94 -3.86
C ARG A 79 23.31 13.37 -3.34
N PRO A 80 24.40 13.65 -2.61
CA PRO A 80 24.66 15.02 -2.24
C PRO A 80 24.81 15.88 -3.49
N GLN A 81 24.21 17.04 -3.44
CA GLN A 81 24.40 18.03 -4.50
C GLN A 81 25.71 18.73 -4.22
N THR A 82 26.59 18.75 -5.19
CA THR A 82 27.83 19.51 -5.11
C THR A 82 27.78 20.72 -6.01
#